data_9b49e6ad8ddab28e26f17abe3b3ffa2d
#
_entry.id   9b49e6ad8ddab28e26f17abe3b3ffa2d
#
_cell.length_a   1.000
_cell.length_b   1.000
_cell.length_c   1.000
_cell.angle_alpha   90.00
_cell.angle_beta   90.00
_cell.angle_gamma   90.00
#
_symmetry.space_group_name_H-M   'P 1'
#
loop_
_entity.id
_entity.type
_entity.pdbx_description
1 polymer ?
#
loop_
_entity_poly.entity_id
_entity_poly.type
_entity_poly.pdbx_seq_one_letter_code
_entity_poly.pdbx_strand_id
1 'polypeptide(L)'
;MFSEAYNMSYADVYDFASAVNKKGLKKFEIELGIHHQELGFDWNEPVPEDKWMLIADYCANDVVATEAVFNHLAGDWAVRQILSELSGLTVNDTTNSHAAKIVFGDDPRPQDKGVYTDLSIMFPGYTFNNFKSIYRGEETGEGGYVYAEPGMYSNVAVLDIASMHPTSIEELNLFGPYTKRYSQVKHGRLFLKHKDYSGLANVLDGKLKSFIPKIEKGELSPKDLSNGLKTVLNSAYGLTSAKFDNKFKDPRNVDNIVAKRGALFMIDLKHEVQERGYIVAHIKTDSIKIPNATNDILSFVMDFGKKYGYDFEHEETFKKMCLVNDAVYIAKDSNDKWVATGTQFAQPYVYKTLFSKEAIMFKDMCETKSVTTSMYLDMNENLGDEHDYHFVGRVGLFCPIQSGCGGGLLLRKKEDKYNAVTGTKGYRWMESEMVKTLGKEKYIDMKYYKDLVNSAIDNISKFGDFEWFVSNDKVPNFCSKNEVADCLDCDSWINTEHHANLCLLGYDCIPF
;
A
#
# COMPACT_ATOMS: atom_id res chain seq x y z
N MET A 1 -8.64 -8.42 37.62
CA MET A 1 -8.55 -7.10 36.98
C MET A 1 -9.65 -6.85 35.94
N PHE A 2 -10.14 -7.85 35.19
CA PHE A 2 -11.21 -7.64 34.19
C PHE A 2 -12.64 -7.83 34.74
N SER A 3 -12.83 -8.39 35.93
CA SER A 3 -14.17 -8.61 36.51
C SER A 3 -14.87 -7.33 37.00
N GLU A 4 -14.14 -6.24 37.18
CA GLU A 4 -14.70 -4.96 37.64
C GLU A 4 -15.09 -4.04 36.47
N ALA A 5 -14.70 -4.37 35.24
CA ALA A 5 -14.98 -3.55 34.04
C ALA A 5 -16.40 -3.74 33.46
N TYR A 6 -17.24 -4.57 34.05
CA TYR A 6 -18.60 -4.88 33.53
C TYR A 6 -19.54 -3.67 33.44
N ASN A 7 -19.22 -2.56 34.11
CA ASN A 7 -20.03 -1.35 34.12
C ASN A 7 -19.44 -0.21 33.25
N MET A 8 -18.34 -0.44 32.51
CA MET A 8 -17.74 0.56 31.65
C MET A 8 -17.81 0.12 30.19
N SER A 9 -18.16 1.04 29.31
CA SER A 9 -18.01 0.85 27.87
C SER A 9 -16.52 0.86 27.53
N TYR A 10 -16.05 -0.19 26.90
CA TYR A 10 -14.65 -0.37 26.53
C TYR A 10 -14.52 -0.60 25.03
N ALA A 11 -13.55 0.02 24.40
CA ALA A 11 -13.12 -0.29 23.04
C ALA A 11 -11.62 -0.06 22.92
N ASP A 12 -10.90 -1.02 22.34
CA ASP A 12 -9.48 -0.90 22.06
C ASP A 12 -9.28 -0.25 20.69
N VAL A 13 -8.60 0.90 20.67
CA VAL A 13 -8.33 1.67 19.45
C VAL A 13 -7.52 0.85 18.44
N TYR A 14 -6.58 0.05 18.91
CA TYR A 14 -5.77 -0.82 18.06
C TYR A 14 -6.60 -1.95 17.44
N ASP A 15 -7.54 -2.52 18.20
CA ASP A 15 -8.34 -3.66 17.75
C ASP A 15 -9.35 -3.31 16.65
N PHE A 16 -9.97 -2.12 16.72
CA PHE A 16 -10.90 -1.71 15.69
C PHE A 16 -10.24 -1.00 14.49
N ALA A 17 -8.98 -0.58 14.61
CA ALA A 17 -8.26 0.05 13.52
C ALA A 17 -8.19 -0.85 12.28
N SER A 18 -8.32 -0.26 11.09
CA SER A 18 -8.12 -0.95 9.82
C SER A 18 -6.67 -1.43 9.68
N ALA A 19 -6.42 -2.39 8.80
CA ALA A 19 -5.08 -2.95 8.60
C ALA A 19 -4.02 -1.87 8.26
N VAL A 20 -4.41 -0.82 7.55
CA VAL A 20 -3.54 0.32 7.22
C VAL A 20 -3.23 1.17 8.45
N ASN A 21 -4.18 1.26 9.38
CA ASN A 21 -4.10 2.06 10.60
C ASN A 21 -3.66 1.24 11.84
N LYS A 22 -3.34 -0.04 11.69
CA LYS A 22 -2.78 -0.85 12.79
C LYS A 22 -1.35 -0.44 13.06
N LYS A 23 -1.20 0.60 13.87
CA LYS A 23 0.09 1.19 14.27
C LYS A 23 0.12 1.38 15.77
N GLY A 24 1.30 1.33 16.38
CA GLY A 24 1.45 1.67 17.80
C GLY A 24 1.19 3.16 18.07
N LEU A 25 0.78 3.47 19.31
CA LEU A 25 0.45 4.83 19.76
C LEU A 25 1.58 5.83 19.44
N LYS A 26 2.82 5.45 19.72
CA LYS A 26 4.01 6.29 19.49
C LYS A 26 4.22 6.68 18.02
N LYS A 27 3.79 5.84 17.10
CA LYS A 27 3.82 6.17 15.67
C LYS A 27 2.73 7.19 15.30
N PHE A 28 1.56 7.10 15.91
CA PHE A 28 0.51 8.09 15.74
C PHE A 28 0.90 9.44 16.35
N GLU A 29 1.59 9.48 17.48
CA GLU A 29 2.10 10.74 18.06
C GLU A 29 2.91 11.52 17.02
N ILE A 30 3.81 10.83 16.30
CA ILE A 30 4.62 11.43 15.23
C ILE A 30 3.74 11.86 14.04
N GLU A 31 2.85 10.99 13.58
CA GLU A 31 2.01 11.25 12.40
C GLU A 31 1.02 12.42 12.63
N LEU A 32 0.49 12.54 13.83
CA LEU A 32 -0.47 13.57 14.20
C LEU A 32 0.21 14.85 14.74
N GLY A 33 1.54 14.82 14.90
CA GLY A 33 2.29 15.97 15.44
C GLY A 33 2.00 16.24 16.92
N ILE A 34 1.67 15.20 17.69
CA ILE A 34 1.50 15.23 19.14
C ILE A 34 2.88 15.09 19.78
N HIS A 35 3.05 15.60 21.00
CA HIS A 35 4.28 15.40 21.75
C HIS A 35 4.62 13.91 21.84
N HIS A 36 5.84 13.58 21.40
CA HIS A 36 6.31 12.21 21.36
C HIS A 36 7.34 11.97 22.45
N GLN A 37 7.06 11.00 23.30
CA GLN A 37 7.95 10.64 24.39
C GLN A 37 8.04 9.12 24.49
N GLU A 38 9.26 8.60 24.58
CA GLU A 38 9.52 7.20 24.93
C GLU A 38 10.47 7.15 26.15
N LEU A 39 10.25 6.18 27.04
CA LEU A 39 11.05 5.99 28.23
C LEU A 39 11.80 4.67 28.16
N GLY A 40 13.07 4.70 28.53
CA GLY A 40 13.98 3.53 28.47
C GLY A 40 13.98 2.67 29.75
N PHE A 41 12.90 2.70 30.54
CA PHE A 41 12.80 1.86 31.74
C PHE A 41 12.53 0.40 31.41
N ASP A 42 13.12 -0.50 32.18
CA ASP A 42 12.79 -1.92 32.10
C ASP A 42 11.39 -2.15 32.72
N TRP A 43 10.50 -2.79 31.94
CA TRP A 43 9.13 -3.11 32.39
C TRP A 43 9.05 -4.06 33.58
N ASN A 44 10.12 -4.82 33.85
CA ASN A 44 10.18 -5.79 34.93
C ASN A 44 10.83 -5.21 36.22
N GLU A 45 11.35 -3.98 36.17
CA GLU A 45 11.99 -3.34 37.30
C GLU A 45 11.12 -2.23 37.89
N PRO A 46 11.10 -2.07 39.23
CA PRO A 46 10.40 -0.96 39.84
C PRO A 46 10.97 0.38 39.41
N VAL A 47 10.08 1.34 39.10
CA VAL A 47 10.50 2.71 38.79
C VAL A 47 10.97 3.43 40.05
N PRO A 48 12.18 4.05 40.06
CA PRO A 48 12.67 4.84 41.15
C PRO A 48 11.74 5.99 41.52
N GLU A 49 11.59 6.34 42.80
CA GLU A 49 10.65 7.38 43.27
C GLU A 49 10.93 8.75 42.64
N ASP A 50 12.18 9.09 42.40
CA ASP A 50 12.59 10.34 41.78
C ASP A 50 12.12 10.46 40.29
N LYS A 51 11.64 9.35 39.70
CA LYS A 51 11.11 9.28 38.34
C LYS A 51 9.58 9.21 38.25
N TRP A 52 8.87 9.15 39.37
CA TRP A 52 7.41 9.01 39.35
C TRP A 52 6.69 10.16 38.65
N MET A 53 7.16 11.39 38.82
CA MET A 53 6.58 12.54 38.10
C MET A 53 6.78 12.42 36.57
N LEU A 54 7.94 11.97 36.12
CA LEU A 54 8.22 11.69 34.71
C LEU A 54 7.28 10.63 34.14
N ILE A 55 7.02 9.56 34.90
CA ILE A 55 6.05 8.53 34.50
C ILE A 55 4.62 9.08 34.48
N ALA A 56 4.26 9.93 35.43
CA ALA A 56 2.94 10.56 35.45
C ALA A 56 2.71 11.44 34.20
N ASP A 57 3.71 12.25 33.85
CA ASP A 57 3.65 13.09 32.63
C ASP A 57 3.58 12.22 31.35
N TYR A 58 4.35 11.14 31.31
CA TYR A 58 4.29 10.16 30.22
C TYR A 58 2.89 9.54 30.08
N CYS A 59 2.30 9.08 31.19
CA CYS A 59 0.94 8.52 31.16
C CYS A 59 -0.10 9.56 30.76
N ALA A 60 0.02 10.82 31.20
CA ALA A 60 -0.87 11.88 30.79
C ALA A 60 -0.78 12.15 29.28
N ASN A 61 0.43 12.12 28.72
CA ASN A 61 0.63 12.27 27.27
C ASN A 61 0.00 11.09 26.51
N ASP A 62 0.13 9.85 27.00
CA ASP A 62 -0.48 8.67 26.36
C ASP A 62 -2.01 8.76 26.34
N VAL A 63 -2.64 9.33 27.36
CA VAL A 63 -4.10 9.56 27.39
C VAL A 63 -4.50 10.56 26.32
N VAL A 64 -3.81 11.72 26.25
CA VAL A 64 -4.07 12.75 25.23
C VAL A 64 -3.86 12.21 23.83
N ALA A 65 -2.77 11.45 23.62
CA ALA A 65 -2.48 10.82 22.34
C ALA A 65 -3.54 9.78 21.96
N THR A 66 -4.01 8.96 22.90
CA THR A 66 -5.06 7.95 22.65
C THR A 66 -6.38 8.61 22.25
N GLU A 67 -6.79 9.69 22.90
CA GLU A 67 -7.99 10.46 22.52
C GLU A 67 -7.86 11.04 21.10
N ALA A 68 -6.72 11.63 20.78
CA ALA A 68 -6.47 12.16 19.44
C ALA A 68 -6.48 11.06 18.36
N VAL A 69 -5.91 9.88 18.66
CA VAL A 69 -5.95 8.72 17.75
C VAL A 69 -7.38 8.21 17.59
N PHE A 70 -8.17 8.11 18.65
CA PHE A 70 -9.58 7.74 18.55
C PHE A 70 -10.35 8.67 17.61
N ASN A 71 -10.17 9.98 17.79
CA ASN A 71 -10.82 10.99 16.93
C ASN A 71 -10.32 10.90 15.47
N HIS A 72 -9.03 10.64 15.26
CA HIS A 72 -8.44 10.43 13.93
C HIS A 72 -9.02 9.19 13.25
N LEU A 73 -9.28 8.14 13.99
CA LEU A 73 -9.83 6.86 13.52
C LEU A 73 -11.37 6.79 13.57
N ALA A 74 -12.07 7.92 13.61
CA ALA A 74 -13.53 7.95 13.65
C ALA A 74 -14.19 7.14 12.51
N GLY A 75 -13.60 7.14 11.31
CA GLY A 75 -14.06 6.31 10.19
C GLY A 75 -13.91 4.80 10.46
N ASP A 76 -12.79 4.38 11.04
CA ASP A 76 -12.57 2.98 11.41
C ASP A 76 -13.52 2.55 12.54
N TRP A 77 -13.81 3.45 13.48
CA TRP A 77 -14.80 3.23 14.52
C TRP A 77 -16.21 3.07 13.94
N ALA A 78 -16.62 3.92 13.01
CA ALA A 78 -17.90 3.78 12.31
C ALA A 78 -18.01 2.43 11.58
N VAL A 79 -16.95 1.99 10.90
CA VAL A 79 -16.86 0.65 10.29
C VAL A 79 -17.06 -0.44 11.35
N ARG A 80 -16.40 -0.35 12.51
CA ARG A 80 -16.57 -1.33 13.61
C ARG A 80 -18.02 -1.40 14.12
N GLN A 81 -18.68 -0.27 14.28
CA GLN A 81 -20.10 -0.22 14.66
C GLN A 81 -21.00 -0.86 13.60
N ILE A 82 -20.74 -0.62 12.31
CA ILE A 82 -21.44 -1.26 11.20
C ILE A 82 -21.28 -2.78 11.25
N LEU A 83 -20.04 -3.26 11.44
CA LEU A 83 -19.77 -4.70 11.55
C LEU A 83 -20.50 -5.33 12.73
N SER A 84 -20.55 -4.64 13.89
CA SER A 84 -21.29 -5.07 15.08
C SER A 84 -22.79 -5.18 14.78
N GLU A 85 -23.40 -4.18 14.16
CA GLU A 85 -24.83 -4.19 13.79
C GLU A 85 -25.15 -5.31 12.79
N LEU A 86 -24.31 -5.52 11.78
CA LEU A 86 -24.52 -6.57 10.75
C LEU A 86 -24.39 -7.99 11.32
N SER A 87 -23.41 -8.21 12.19
CA SER A 87 -23.11 -9.53 12.74
C SER A 87 -23.93 -9.87 13.98
N GLY A 88 -24.36 -8.87 14.73
CA GLY A 88 -24.95 -9.02 16.07
C GLY A 88 -23.92 -9.34 17.16
N LEU A 89 -22.62 -9.18 16.87
CA LEU A 89 -21.52 -9.29 17.83
C LEU A 89 -21.22 -7.92 18.44
N THR A 90 -20.37 -7.88 19.47
CA THR A 90 -19.97 -6.63 20.12
C THR A 90 -18.85 -5.91 19.36
N VAL A 91 -18.68 -4.61 19.62
CA VAL A 91 -17.57 -3.83 19.02
C VAL A 91 -16.17 -4.34 19.43
N ASN A 92 -16.08 -5.13 20.49
CA ASN A 92 -14.83 -5.72 20.98
C ASN A 92 -14.53 -7.10 20.36
N ASP A 93 -15.47 -7.65 19.59
CA ASP A 93 -15.18 -8.85 18.81
C ASP A 93 -14.23 -8.54 17.65
N THR A 94 -13.43 -9.53 17.26
CA THR A 94 -12.45 -9.33 16.20
C THR A 94 -13.13 -9.12 14.83
N THR A 95 -12.47 -8.40 13.94
CA THR A 95 -12.93 -8.22 12.55
C THR A 95 -13.18 -9.59 11.87
N ASN A 96 -12.35 -10.58 12.17
CA ASN A 96 -12.48 -11.94 11.64
C ASN A 96 -13.76 -12.62 12.13
N SER A 97 -14.12 -12.44 13.40
CA SER A 97 -15.36 -12.97 14.00
C SER A 97 -16.58 -12.32 13.34
N HIS A 98 -16.57 -11.00 13.17
CA HIS A 98 -17.63 -10.28 12.46
C HIS A 98 -17.79 -10.79 11.02
N ALA A 99 -16.70 -10.90 10.27
CA ALA A 99 -16.72 -11.38 8.88
C ALA A 99 -17.28 -12.81 8.80
N ALA A 100 -16.81 -13.72 9.67
CA ALA A 100 -17.30 -15.09 9.72
C ALA A 100 -18.80 -15.16 10.04
N LYS A 101 -19.27 -14.37 11.01
CA LYS A 101 -20.68 -14.33 11.40
C LYS A 101 -21.58 -13.76 10.29
N ILE A 102 -21.10 -12.73 9.59
CA ILE A 102 -21.85 -12.13 8.47
C ILE A 102 -21.97 -13.13 7.30
N VAL A 103 -20.90 -13.85 6.95
CA VAL A 103 -20.88 -14.75 5.81
C VAL A 103 -21.52 -16.10 6.13
N PHE A 104 -21.18 -16.72 7.26
CA PHE A 104 -21.53 -18.10 7.59
C PHE A 104 -22.67 -18.23 8.62
N GLY A 105 -23.08 -17.12 9.26
CA GLY A 105 -24.07 -17.17 10.35
C GLY A 105 -23.55 -17.95 11.55
N ASP A 106 -24.36 -18.90 12.03
CA ASP A 106 -24.07 -19.70 13.23
C ASP A 106 -23.45 -21.07 12.90
N ASP A 107 -23.11 -21.33 11.62
CA ASP A 107 -22.49 -22.60 11.27
C ASP A 107 -21.14 -22.78 12.01
N PRO A 108 -20.98 -23.85 12.80
CA PRO A 108 -19.75 -24.09 13.52
C PRO A 108 -18.60 -24.54 12.63
N ARG A 109 -18.91 -25.18 11.48
CA ARG A 109 -17.92 -25.76 10.53
C ARG A 109 -18.27 -25.46 9.07
N PRO A 110 -18.35 -24.18 8.67
CA PRO A 110 -18.69 -23.82 7.31
C PRO A 110 -17.63 -24.29 6.30
N GLN A 111 -16.37 -24.39 6.70
CA GLN A 111 -15.25 -24.87 5.86
C GLN A 111 -15.43 -26.29 5.35
N ASP A 112 -16.17 -27.15 6.06
CA ASP A 112 -16.48 -28.52 5.61
C ASP A 112 -17.36 -28.53 4.36
N LYS A 113 -18.02 -27.41 4.03
CA LYS A 113 -18.87 -27.20 2.87
C LYS A 113 -18.19 -26.42 1.76
N GLY A 114 -16.92 -26.05 1.95
CA GLY A 114 -16.10 -25.35 0.96
C GLY A 114 -15.87 -26.19 -0.28
N VAL A 115 -15.68 -25.51 -1.42
CA VAL A 115 -15.33 -26.11 -2.70
C VAL A 115 -13.88 -25.77 -3.01
N TYR A 116 -13.07 -26.79 -3.24
CA TYR A 116 -11.70 -26.62 -3.73
C TYR A 116 -11.63 -26.99 -5.20
N THR A 117 -11.04 -26.11 -6.01
CA THR A 117 -10.87 -26.31 -7.46
C THR A 117 -9.38 -26.39 -7.78
N ASP A 118 -8.98 -27.42 -8.50
CA ASP A 118 -7.65 -27.50 -9.09
C ASP A 118 -7.53 -26.50 -10.24
N LEU A 119 -6.70 -25.49 -10.07
CA LEU A 119 -6.52 -24.43 -11.08
C LEU A 119 -5.88 -24.92 -12.38
N SER A 120 -5.20 -26.07 -12.39
CA SER A 120 -4.64 -26.67 -13.62
C SER A 120 -5.71 -27.05 -14.64
N ILE A 121 -6.96 -27.25 -14.20
CA ILE A 121 -8.11 -27.48 -15.07
C ILE A 121 -8.50 -26.21 -15.84
N MET A 122 -8.46 -25.07 -15.16
CA MET A 122 -8.79 -23.75 -15.75
C MET A 122 -7.60 -23.15 -16.51
N PHE A 123 -6.38 -23.39 -16.02
CA PHE A 123 -5.12 -22.89 -16.58
C PHE A 123 -4.20 -24.07 -16.89
N PRO A 124 -4.36 -24.72 -18.07
CA PRO A 124 -3.56 -25.88 -18.45
C PRO A 124 -2.06 -25.57 -18.45
N GLY A 125 -1.29 -26.39 -17.74
CA GLY A 125 0.15 -26.17 -17.54
C GLY A 125 0.53 -25.43 -16.26
N TYR A 126 -0.45 -24.99 -15.46
CA TYR A 126 -0.17 -24.52 -14.10
C TYR A 126 0.32 -25.66 -13.23
N THR A 127 1.38 -25.38 -12.47
CA THR A 127 1.95 -26.34 -11.50
C THR A 127 2.23 -25.64 -10.17
N PHE A 128 1.99 -26.36 -9.08
CA PHE A 128 2.37 -25.97 -7.73
C PHE A 128 3.24 -27.05 -7.10
N ASN A 129 4.54 -26.80 -7.00
CA ASN A 129 5.52 -27.74 -6.47
C ASN A 129 6.51 -27.03 -5.55
N ASN A 130 6.81 -27.62 -4.38
CA ASN A 130 7.76 -27.06 -3.42
C ASN A 130 7.48 -25.58 -3.08
N PHE A 131 6.21 -25.24 -2.84
CA PHE A 131 5.74 -23.87 -2.58
C PHE A 131 5.98 -22.87 -3.72
N LYS A 132 6.27 -23.35 -4.92
CA LYS A 132 6.41 -22.52 -6.12
C LYS A 132 5.26 -22.75 -7.07
N SER A 133 4.66 -21.67 -7.51
CA SER A 133 3.60 -21.65 -8.51
C SER A 133 4.18 -21.20 -9.84
N ILE A 134 4.13 -22.06 -10.85
CA ILE A 134 4.69 -21.79 -12.18
C ILE A 134 3.60 -21.92 -13.23
N TYR A 135 3.48 -20.94 -14.10
CA TYR A 135 2.57 -20.95 -15.24
C TYR A 135 3.20 -20.23 -16.44
N ARG A 136 3.13 -20.83 -17.63
CA ARG A 136 3.73 -20.31 -18.88
C ARG A 136 5.21 -19.89 -18.72
N GLY A 137 5.96 -20.60 -17.88
CA GLY A 137 7.36 -20.29 -17.59
C GLY A 137 7.60 -19.17 -16.56
N GLU A 138 6.54 -18.63 -15.97
CA GLU A 138 6.61 -17.53 -15.01
C GLU A 138 6.26 -17.99 -13.60
N GLU A 139 6.99 -17.50 -12.60
CA GLU A 139 6.73 -17.77 -11.18
C GLU A 139 5.78 -16.70 -10.63
N THR A 140 4.71 -17.09 -9.94
CA THR A 140 3.81 -16.18 -9.26
C THR A 140 4.13 -16.10 -7.77
N GLY A 141 4.04 -14.90 -7.19
CA GLY A 141 4.18 -14.68 -5.74
C GLY A 141 3.02 -15.26 -4.92
N GLU A 142 3.12 -15.19 -3.58
CA GLU A 142 2.06 -15.68 -2.66
C GLU A 142 0.75 -14.89 -2.80
N GLY A 143 0.83 -13.58 -3.06
CA GLY A 143 -0.32 -12.66 -3.06
C GLY A 143 -0.84 -12.25 -4.44
N GLY A 144 -0.16 -12.60 -5.52
CA GLY A 144 -0.55 -12.20 -6.87
C GLY A 144 0.62 -12.26 -7.86
N TYR A 145 0.38 -11.76 -9.06
CA TYR A 145 1.40 -11.63 -10.10
C TYR A 145 1.92 -10.19 -10.18
N VAL A 146 3.23 -10.07 -10.33
CA VAL A 146 3.91 -8.79 -10.52
C VAL A 146 4.80 -8.91 -11.74
N TYR A 147 4.72 -7.94 -12.63
CA TYR A 147 5.55 -7.81 -13.82
C TYR A 147 6.00 -6.36 -13.98
N ALA A 148 7.24 -6.14 -14.33
CA ALA A 148 7.76 -4.83 -14.64
C ALA A 148 8.71 -4.91 -15.84
N GLU A 149 8.52 -4.04 -16.80
CA GLU A 149 9.47 -3.72 -17.86
C GLU A 149 9.97 -2.30 -17.59
N PRO A 150 11.12 -2.13 -16.89
CA PRO A 150 11.63 -0.82 -16.52
C PRO A 150 11.87 0.05 -17.76
N GLY A 151 11.46 1.32 -17.68
CA GLY A 151 11.53 2.21 -18.82
C GLY A 151 10.87 3.55 -18.58
N MET A 152 11.01 4.45 -19.54
CA MET A 152 10.31 5.73 -19.59
C MET A 152 9.21 5.62 -20.65
N TYR A 153 7.98 5.88 -20.24
CA TYR A 153 6.78 5.66 -21.05
C TYR A 153 5.93 6.91 -21.10
N SER A 154 5.16 7.03 -22.15
CA SER A 154 4.15 8.08 -22.32
C SER A 154 2.79 7.49 -22.62
N ASN A 155 1.74 8.28 -22.36
CA ASN A 155 0.37 7.90 -22.67
C ASN A 155 0.01 6.49 -22.14
N VAL A 156 0.27 6.25 -20.86
CA VAL A 156 0.15 4.93 -20.22
C VAL A 156 -1.26 4.75 -19.66
N ALA A 157 -2.07 3.91 -20.27
CA ALA A 157 -3.37 3.54 -19.73
C ALA A 157 -3.23 2.65 -18.52
N VAL A 158 -3.96 2.94 -17.46
CA VAL A 158 -4.05 2.18 -16.22
C VAL A 158 -5.41 1.52 -16.14
N LEU A 159 -5.46 0.19 -16.21
CA LEU A 159 -6.68 -0.57 -16.04
C LEU A 159 -6.57 -1.41 -14.77
N ASP A 160 -7.62 -1.41 -13.97
CA ASP A 160 -7.68 -2.09 -12.67
C ASP A 160 -8.90 -3.01 -12.58
N ILE A 161 -8.74 -4.18 -11.94
CA ILE A 161 -9.85 -5.12 -11.76
C ILE A 161 -10.66 -4.74 -10.54
N ALA A 162 -11.92 -4.40 -10.74
CA ALA A 162 -12.83 -4.14 -9.65
C ALA A 162 -13.03 -5.39 -8.76
N SER A 163 -12.43 -5.39 -7.58
CA SER A 163 -12.60 -6.46 -6.58
C SER A 163 -12.11 -7.85 -7.04
N MET A 164 -10.88 -7.95 -7.55
CA MET A 164 -10.29 -9.20 -8.08
C MET A 164 -10.46 -10.41 -7.14
N HIS A 165 -9.99 -10.34 -5.91
CA HIS A 165 -10.06 -11.48 -4.98
C HIS A 165 -11.49 -11.87 -4.59
N PRO A 166 -12.41 -10.93 -4.30
CA PRO A 166 -13.82 -11.27 -4.13
C PRO A 166 -14.43 -11.97 -5.34
N THR A 167 -14.13 -11.52 -6.54
CA THR A 167 -14.60 -12.17 -7.77
C THR A 167 -14.00 -13.55 -7.93
N SER A 168 -12.72 -13.76 -7.61
CA SER A 168 -12.11 -15.08 -7.61
C SER A 168 -12.81 -16.05 -6.65
N ILE A 169 -13.20 -15.59 -5.46
CA ILE A 169 -13.95 -16.40 -4.50
C ILE A 169 -15.33 -16.80 -5.06
N GLU A 170 -16.01 -15.87 -5.72
CA GLU A 170 -17.31 -16.12 -6.36
C GLU A 170 -17.21 -17.15 -7.47
N GLU A 171 -16.31 -16.93 -8.41
CA GLU A 171 -16.10 -17.77 -9.59
C GLU A 171 -15.64 -19.20 -9.22
N LEU A 172 -14.86 -19.35 -8.15
CA LEU A 172 -14.45 -20.64 -7.60
C LEU A 172 -15.55 -21.29 -6.75
N ASN A 173 -16.65 -20.61 -6.47
CA ASN A 173 -17.67 -21.05 -5.50
C ASN A 173 -17.03 -21.50 -4.17
N LEU A 174 -15.98 -20.78 -3.73
CA LEU A 174 -15.06 -21.25 -2.70
C LEU A 174 -15.72 -21.60 -1.38
N PHE A 175 -16.74 -20.84 -0.96
CA PHE A 175 -17.47 -21.07 0.27
C PHE A 175 -18.71 -21.96 0.09
N GLY A 176 -18.83 -22.65 -1.06
CA GLY A 176 -19.96 -23.52 -1.36
C GLY A 176 -21.30 -22.79 -1.21
N PRO A 177 -22.23 -23.29 -0.38
CA PRO A 177 -23.56 -22.68 -0.23
C PRO A 177 -23.53 -21.24 0.33
N TYR A 178 -22.44 -20.84 0.96
CA TYR A 178 -22.26 -19.51 1.52
C TYR A 178 -21.69 -18.49 0.53
N THR A 179 -21.19 -18.92 -0.64
CA THR A 179 -20.65 -18.02 -1.68
C THR A 179 -21.70 -17.00 -2.10
N LYS A 180 -22.97 -17.41 -2.24
CA LYS A 180 -24.06 -16.47 -2.56
C LYS A 180 -24.18 -15.33 -1.55
N ARG A 181 -24.04 -15.64 -0.24
CA ARG A 181 -24.12 -14.62 0.82
C ARG A 181 -22.90 -13.70 0.82
N TYR A 182 -21.72 -14.26 0.55
CA TYR A 182 -20.51 -13.48 0.32
C TYR A 182 -20.64 -12.54 -0.88
N SER A 183 -21.18 -13.01 -2.01
CA SER A 183 -21.49 -12.19 -3.19
C SER A 183 -22.45 -11.06 -2.88
N GLN A 184 -23.44 -11.27 -2.03
CA GLN A 184 -24.35 -10.21 -1.58
C GLN A 184 -23.59 -9.06 -0.88
N VAL A 185 -22.53 -9.36 -0.11
CA VAL A 185 -21.70 -8.31 0.50
C VAL A 185 -21.01 -7.48 -0.61
N LYS A 186 -20.48 -8.13 -1.66
CA LYS A 186 -19.89 -7.44 -2.82
C LYS A 186 -20.93 -6.57 -3.55
N HIS A 187 -22.11 -7.12 -3.83
CA HIS A 187 -23.20 -6.39 -4.49
C HIS A 187 -23.69 -5.20 -3.67
N GLY A 188 -23.72 -5.31 -2.34
CA GLY A 188 -24.05 -4.18 -1.46
C GLY A 188 -23.15 -2.96 -1.70
N ARG A 189 -21.86 -3.17 -1.97
CA ARG A 189 -20.95 -2.08 -2.34
C ARG A 189 -21.27 -1.46 -3.70
N LEU A 190 -21.65 -2.29 -4.69
CA LEU A 190 -22.05 -1.80 -6.01
C LEU A 190 -23.31 -0.96 -5.92
N PHE A 191 -24.33 -1.41 -5.17
CA PHE A 191 -25.55 -0.65 -4.94
C PHE A 191 -25.26 0.70 -4.26
N LEU A 192 -24.35 0.74 -3.28
CA LEU A 192 -23.92 2.00 -2.67
C LEU A 192 -23.21 2.94 -3.67
N LYS A 193 -22.33 2.39 -4.52
CA LYS A 193 -21.63 3.16 -5.57
C LYS A 193 -22.64 3.80 -6.54
N HIS A 194 -23.68 3.07 -6.90
CA HIS A 194 -24.72 3.53 -7.83
C HIS A 194 -25.92 4.22 -7.16
N LYS A 195 -25.88 4.38 -5.82
CA LYS A 195 -26.99 4.95 -5.03
C LYS A 195 -28.31 4.19 -5.20
N ASP A 196 -28.25 2.91 -5.51
CA ASP A 196 -29.41 2.01 -5.60
C ASP A 196 -29.79 1.49 -4.22
N TYR A 197 -30.54 2.29 -3.46
CA TYR A 197 -30.99 1.92 -2.11
C TYR A 197 -32.08 0.84 -2.13
N SER A 198 -32.80 0.67 -3.24
CA SER A 198 -33.77 -0.40 -3.41
C SER A 198 -33.09 -1.77 -3.52
N GLY A 199 -32.04 -1.85 -4.34
CA GLY A 199 -31.20 -3.04 -4.41
C GLY A 199 -30.52 -3.33 -3.08
N LEU A 200 -29.94 -2.29 -2.44
CA LEU A 200 -29.27 -2.40 -1.14
C LEU A 200 -30.20 -2.98 -0.06
N ALA A 201 -31.47 -2.60 -0.03
CA ALA A 201 -32.44 -3.05 0.97
C ALA A 201 -32.69 -4.57 0.95
N ASN A 202 -32.37 -5.24 -0.16
CA ASN A 202 -32.67 -6.66 -0.35
C ASN A 202 -31.47 -7.59 -0.10
N VAL A 203 -30.25 -7.05 0.07
CA VAL A 203 -29.07 -7.88 0.31
C VAL A 203 -28.94 -8.27 1.78
N LEU A 204 -28.23 -9.38 2.04
CA LEU A 204 -28.01 -9.95 3.38
C LEU A 204 -29.32 -10.16 4.15
N ASP A 205 -30.33 -10.73 3.50
CA ASP A 205 -31.65 -10.98 4.09
C ASP A 205 -32.32 -9.69 4.64
N GLY A 206 -32.06 -8.55 3.98
CA GLY A 206 -32.59 -7.25 4.35
C GLY A 206 -31.85 -6.55 5.49
N LYS A 207 -30.73 -7.08 5.97
CA LYS A 207 -29.97 -6.46 7.08
C LYS A 207 -29.41 -5.08 6.74
N LEU A 208 -29.16 -4.78 5.46
CA LEU A 208 -28.70 -3.46 5.05
C LEU A 208 -29.80 -2.39 5.01
N LYS A 209 -31.05 -2.79 5.11
CA LYS A 209 -32.19 -1.86 5.11
C LYS A 209 -32.16 -0.87 6.29
N SER A 210 -31.67 -1.30 7.47
CA SER A 210 -31.58 -0.45 8.66
C SER A 210 -30.62 0.74 8.51
N PHE A 211 -29.66 0.66 7.58
CA PHE A 211 -28.70 1.73 7.34
C PHE A 211 -29.21 2.82 6.40
N ILE A 212 -30.22 2.53 5.56
CA ILE A 212 -30.72 3.48 4.56
C ILE A 212 -31.25 4.76 5.22
N PRO A 213 -32.13 4.71 6.25
CA PRO A 213 -32.59 5.92 6.92
C PRO A 213 -31.47 6.72 7.59
N LYS A 214 -30.41 6.05 8.07
CA LYS A 214 -29.25 6.72 8.67
C LYS A 214 -28.47 7.49 7.61
N ILE A 215 -28.35 6.92 6.40
CA ILE A 215 -27.71 7.58 5.26
C ILE A 215 -28.51 8.79 4.80
N GLU A 216 -29.84 8.63 4.67
CA GLU A 216 -30.75 9.70 4.24
C GLU A 216 -30.77 10.90 5.21
N LYS A 217 -30.63 10.63 6.51
CA LYS A 217 -30.50 11.67 7.54
C LYS A 217 -29.10 12.26 7.68
N GLY A 218 -28.11 11.72 6.98
CA GLY A 218 -26.69 12.13 7.12
C GLY A 218 -26.04 11.66 8.42
N GLU A 219 -26.63 10.73 9.14
CA GLU A 219 -26.08 10.13 10.36
C GLU A 219 -25.00 9.10 10.05
N LEU A 220 -25.01 8.53 8.83
CA LEU A 220 -24.04 7.57 8.34
C LEU A 220 -23.58 7.94 6.92
N SER A 221 -22.28 7.93 6.67
CA SER A 221 -21.72 8.09 5.34
C SER A 221 -21.90 6.82 4.50
N PRO A 222 -22.38 6.89 3.24
CA PRO A 222 -22.38 5.75 2.32
C PRO A 222 -20.97 5.14 2.15
N LYS A 223 -19.93 5.97 2.26
CA LYS A 223 -18.53 5.55 2.21
C LYS A 223 -18.16 4.63 3.37
N ASP A 224 -18.61 4.95 4.59
CA ASP A 224 -18.31 4.14 5.78
C ASP A 224 -19.01 2.79 5.71
N LEU A 225 -20.28 2.75 5.25
CA LEU A 225 -20.96 1.48 5.00
C LEU A 225 -20.24 0.66 3.92
N SER A 226 -19.85 1.27 2.82
CA SER A 226 -19.07 0.60 1.77
C SER A 226 -17.71 0.09 2.29
N ASN A 227 -17.04 0.84 3.17
CA ASN A 227 -15.80 0.42 3.83
C ASN A 227 -16.04 -0.76 4.78
N GLY A 228 -17.15 -0.78 5.52
CA GLY A 228 -17.56 -1.92 6.36
C GLY A 228 -17.72 -3.20 5.53
N LEU A 229 -18.43 -3.12 4.43
CA LEU A 229 -18.60 -4.25 3.51
C LEU A 229 -17.26 -4.67 2.87
N LYS A 230 -16.41 -3.71 2.48
CA LYS A 230 -15.04 -3.99 1.97
C LYS A 230 -14.20 -4.72 3.01
N THR A 231 -14.33 -4.36 4.27
CA THR A 231 -13.61 -5.00 5.38
C THR A 231 -14.00 -6.47 5.51
N VAL A 232 -15.29 -6.80 5.39
CA VAL A 232 -15.75 -8.21 5.38
C VAL A 232 -15.12 -8.99 4.22
N LEU A 233 -15.15 -8.43 3.01
CA LEU A 233 -14.60 -9.07 1.81
C LEU A 233 -13.09 -9.32 1.92
N ASN A 234 -12.34 -8.33 2.37
CA ASN A 234 -10.88 -8.42 2.50
C ASN A 234 -10.48 -9.36 3.64
N SER A 235 -11.20 -9.34 4.77
CA SER A 235 -10.95 -10.29 5.87
C SER A 235 -11.21 -11.72 5.45
N ALA A 236 -12.31 -11.99 4.75
CA ALA A 236 -12.60 -13.30 4.22
C ALA A 236 -11.48 -13.80 3.30
N TYR A 237 -11.03 -12.97 2.34
CA TYR A 237 -9.89 -13.31 1.47
C TYR A 237 -8.62 -13.60 2.26
N GLY A 238 -8.21 -12.70 3.17
CA GLY A 238 -6.99 -12.88 3.96
C GLY A 238 -7.02 -14.15 4.82
N LEU A 239 -8.20 -14.55 5.28
CA LEU A 239 -8.38 -15.75 6.11
C LEU A 239 -8.34 -17.05 5.32
N THR A 240 -8.62 -17.05 4.00
CA THR A 240 -8.53 -18.27 3.18
C THR A 240 -7.11 -18.81 3.09
N SER A 241 -6.09 -17.95 3.21
CA SER A 241 -4.66 -18.30 3.16
C SER A 241 -3.93 -18.17 4.51
N ALA A 242 -4.65 -17.87 5.59
CA ALA A 242 -4.05 -17.69 6.91
C ALA A 242 -3.37 -18.98 7.41
N LYS A 243 -2.24 -18.83 8.15
CA LYS A 243 -1.47 -19.96 8.70
C LYS A 243 -2.14 -20.63 9.90
N PHE A 244 -3.16 -20.01 10.47
CA PHE A 244 -3.93 -20.53 11.61
C PHE A 244 -5.31 -21.01 11.18
N ASP A 245 -5.90 -21.91 11.95
CA ASP A 245 -7.23 -22.46 11.69
C ASP A 245 -8.31 -21.40 11.90
N ASN A 246 -9.20 -21.30 10.92
CA ASN A 246 -10.33 -20.38 10.94
C ASN A 246 -11.45 -20.88 10.03
N LYS A 247 -12.63 -20.26 10.12
CA LYS A 247 -13.83 -20.67 9.38
C LYS A 247 -13.76 -20.51 7.86
N PHE A 248 -12.82 -19.72 7.33
CA PHE A 248 -12.66 -19.49 5.89
C PHE A 248 -11.60 -20.40 5.25
N LYS A 249 -10.80 -21.08 6.08
CA LYS A 249 -9.66 -21.86 5.60
C LYS A 249 -10.08 -23.26 5.19
N ASP A 250 -9.84 -23.60 3.94
CA ASP A 250 -9.87 -24.99 3.45
C ASP A 250 -8.45 -25.57 3.55
N PRO A 251 -8.24 -26.70 4.24
CA PRO A 251 -6.93 -27.34 4.34
C PRO A 251 -6.30 -27.73 2.99
N ARG A 252 -7.12 -27.92 1.96
CA ARG A 252 -6.67 -28.22 0.59
C ARG A 252 -6.07 -27.01 -0.13
N ASN A 253 -6.41 -25.79 0.35
CA ASN A 253 -5.94 -24.53 -0.24
C ASN A 253 -4.52 -24.20 0.21
N VAL A 254 -3.55 -25.00 -0.23
CA VAL A 254 -2.12 -24.84 0.11
C VAL A 254 -1.40 -23.84 -0.79
N ASP A 255 -1.94 -23.59 -1.97
CA ASP A 255 -1.39 -22.71 -3.00
C ASP A 255 -2.09 -21.35 -3.11
N ASN A 256 -3.02 -21.04 -2.17
CA ASN A 256 -3.81 -19.81 -2.20
C ASN A 256 -4.54 -19.59 -3.53
N ILE A 257 -5.42 -20.50 -3.90
CA ILE A 257 -6.10 -20.51 -5.22
C ILE A 257 -6.84 -19.21 -5.54
N VAL A 258 -7.26 -18.45 -4.54
CA VAL A 258 -7.92 -17.16 -4.75
C VAL A 258 -6.96 -16.14 -5.39
N ALA A 259 -5.77 -15.97 -4.82
CA ALA A 259 -4.73 -15.10 -5.37
C ALA A 259 -4.19 -15.69 -6.69
N LYS A 260 -3.98 -17.01 -6.75
CA LYS A 260 -3.43 -17.67 -7.95
C LYS A 260 -4.36 -17.56 -9.15
N ARG A 261 -5.69 -17.71 -8.97
CA ARG A 261 -6.62 -17.52 -10.08
C ARG A 261 -6.45 -16.13 -10.75
N GLY A 262 -6.33 -15.07 -9.95
CA GLY A 262 -6.05 -13.74 -10.48
C GLY A 262 -4.67 -13.62 -11.12
N ALA A 263 -3.64 -14.18 -10.48
CA ALA A 263 -2.27 -14.14 -11.00
C ALA A 263 -2.12 -14.85 -12.35
N LEU A 264 -2.70 -16.06 -12.49
CA LEU A 264 -2.66 -16.84 -13.74
C LEU A 264 -3.44 -16.14 -14.86
N PHE A 265 -4.57 -15.55 -14.52
CA PHE A 265 -5.34 -14.70 -15.44
C PHE A 265 -4.51 -13.50 -15.93
N MET A 266 -3.80 -12.81 -15.03
CA MET A 266 -2.98 -11.66 -15.41
C MET A 266 -1.77 -12.04 -16.27
N ILE A 267 -1.22 -13.24 -16.08
CA ILE A 267 -0.19 -13.80 -16.98
C ILE A 267 -0.78 -14.00 -18.38
N ASP A 268 -1.93 -14.67 -18.50
CA ASP A 268 -2.59 -14.86 -19.80
C ASP A 268 -2.90 -13.52 -20.46
N LEU A 269 -3.49 -12.58 -19.72
CA LEU A 269 -3.79 -11.25 -20.23
C LEU A 269 -2.53 -10.53 -20.75
N LYS A 270 -1.42 -10.62 -20.02
CA LYS A 270 -0.14 -10.03 -20.46
C LYS A 270 0.30 -10.59 -21.80
N HIS A 271 0.30 -11.92 -21.95
CA HIS A 271 0.70 -12.54 -23.20
C HIS A 271 -0.24 -12.17 -24.35
N GLU A 272 -1.54 -12.17 -24.12
CA GLU A 272 -2.53 -11.78 -25.10
C GLU A 272 -2.40 -10.31 -25.57
N VAL A 273 -2.05 -9.39 -24.66
CA VAL A 273 -1.78 -8.00 -24.98
C VAL A 273 -0.49 -7.88 -25.78
N GLN A 274 0.57 -8.59 -25.37
CA GLN A 274 1.87 -8.58 -26.05
C GLN A 274 1.80 -9.21 -27.46
N GLU A 275 1.04 -10.29 -27.64
CA GLU A 275 0.80 -10.93 -28.96
C GLU A 275 0.08 -10.00 -29.95
N ARG A 276 -0.67 -9.02 -29.44
CA ARG A 276 -1.30 -7.95 -30.25
C ARG A 276 -0.36 -6.78 -30.53
N GLY A 277 0.92 -6.89 -30.18
CA GLY A 277 1.94 -5.92 -30.47
C GLY A 277 2.05 -4.77 -29.46
N TYR A 278 1.34 -4.83 -28.32
CA TYR A 278 1.43 -3.80 -27.29
C TYR A 278 2.47 -4.14 -26.22
N ILE A 279 3.09 -3.12 -25.66
CA ILE A 279 3.94 -3.26 -24.47
C ILE A 279 3.05 -3.33 -23.23
N VAL A 280 3.37 -4.25 -22.33
CA VAL A 280 2.86 -4.25 -20.97
C VAL A 280 3.98 -3.74 -20.07
N ALA A 281 3.90 -2.48 -19.66
CA ALA A 281 4.95 -1.87 -18.84
C ALA A 281 4.95 -2.41 -17.40
N HIS A 282 3.76 -2.57 -16.80
CA HIS A 282 3.67 -2.97 -15.39
C HIS A 282 2.38 -3.73 -15.11
N ILE A 283 2.50 -4.79 -14.32
CA ILE A 283 1.37 -5.46 -13.67
C ILE A 283 1.66 -5.51 -12.18
N LYS A 284 0.65 -5.18 -11.36
CA LYS A 284 0.73 -5.35 -9.93
C LYS A 284 -0.59 -5.85 -9.39
N THR A 285 -0.65 -7.13 -9.13
CA THR A 285 -1.82 -7.89 -8.64
C THR A 285 -3.03 -7.78 -9.56
N ASP A 286 -3.77 -6.70 -9.50
CA ASP A 286 -5.07 -6.44 -10.16
C ASP A 286 -5.01 -5.32 -11.21
N SER A 287 -3.88 -4.64 -11.34
CA SER A 287 -3.70 -3.55 -12.31
C SER A 287 -2.73 -3.90 -13.43
N ILE A 288 -3.04 -3.45 -14.64
CA ILE A 288 -2.17 -3.52 -15.82
C ILE A 288 -1.96 -2.13 -16.41
N LYS A 289 -0.73 -1.81 -16.79
CA LYS A 289 -0.32 -0.54 -17.39
C LYS A 289 0.19 -0.77 -18.80
N ILE A 290 -0.48 -0.14 -19.77
CA ILE A 290 -0.24 -0.34 -21.20
C ILE A 290 0.09 1.02 -21.84
N PRO A 291 1.35 1.26 -22.25
CA PRO A 291 1.72 2.46 -23.01
C PRO A 291 1.02 2.50 -24.36
N ASN A 292 0.63 3.69 -24.77
CA ASN A 292 -0.02 3.97 -26.07
C ASN A 292 -1.21 3.05 -26.39
N ALA A 293 -2.00 2.71 -25.36
CA ALA A 293 -3.18 1.88 -25.52
C ALA A 293 -4.22 2.57 -26.42
N THR A 294 -4.66 1.87 -27.46
CA THR A 294 -5.78 2.29 -28.31
C THR A 294 -7.11 1.85 -27.69
N ASN A 295 -8.23 2.41 -28.16
CA ASN A 295 -9.56 1.99 -27.72
C ASN A 295 -9.80 0.48 -27.98
N ASP A 296 -9.22 -0.07 -29.04
CA ASP A 296 -9.36 -1.49 -29.38
C ASP A 296 -8.71 -2.39 -28.33
N ILE A 297 -7.47 -2.04 -27.88
CA ILE A 297 -6.82 -2.85 -26.84
C ILE A 297 -7.49 -2.66 -25.47
N LEU A 298 -7.99 -1.45 -25.16
CA LEU A 298 -8.77 -1.22 -23.94
C LEU A 298 -10.04 -2.08 -23.93
N SER A 299 -10.80 -2.09 -25.02
CA SER A 299 -11.98 -2.95 -25.17
C SER A 299 -11.63 -4.42 -25.08
N PHE A 300 -10.53 -4.84 -25.73
CA PHE A 300 -10.05 -6.21 -25.65
C PHE A 300 -9.76 -6.64 -24.20
N VAL A 301 -9.03 -5.82 -23.41
CA VAL A 301 -8.72 -6.11 -22.00
C VAL A 301 -10.00 -6.27 -21.18
N MET A 302 -10.97 -5.38 -21.37
CA MET A 302 -12.26 -5.44 -20.68
C MET A 302 -13.03 -6.71 -21.04
N ASP A 303 -13.10 -7.06 -22.33
CA ASP A 303 -13.83 -8.25 -22.80
C ASP A 303 -13.11 -9.54 -22.42
N PHE A 304 -11.78 -9.53 -22.41
CA PHE A 304 -10.99 -10.66 -21.95
C PHE A 304 -11.21 -10.91 -20.44
N GLY A 305 -11.23 -9.83 -19.64
CA GLY A 305 -11.56 -9.91 -18.21
C GLY A 305 -12.92 -10.57 -17.96
N LYS A 306 -13.95 -10.12 -18.69
CA LYS A 306 -15.33 -10.63 -18.54
C LYS A 306 -15.46 -12.14 -18.77
N LYS A 307 -14.63 -12.76 -19.63
CA LYS A 307 -14.60 -14.22 -19.83
C LYS A 307 -14.25 -14.99 -18.56
N TYR A 308 -13.53 -14.33 -17.65
CA TYR A 308 -13.13 -14.88 -16.35
C TYR A 308 -13.93 -14.29 -15.18
N GLY A 309 -15.00 -13.52 -15.45
CA GLY A 309 -15.81 -12.85 -14.45
C GLY A 309 -15.20 -11.57 -13.90
N TYR A 310 -14.06 -11.11 -14.42
CA TYR A 310 -13.40 -9.88 -13.96
C TYR A 310 -13.89 -8.66 -14.74
N ASP A 311 -14.25 -7.61 -14.00
CA ASP A 311 -14.58 -6.30 -14.57
C ASP A 311 -13.39 -5.37 -14.44
N PHE A 312 -12.84 -4.93 -15.58
CA PHE A 312 -11.81 -3.89 -15.62
C PHE A 312 -12.44 -2.50 -15.66
N GLU A 313 -11.88 -1.59 -14.88
CA GLU A 313 -12.14 -0.16 -14.96
C GLU A 313 -10.89 0.53 -15.55
N HIS A 314 -11.05 1.42 -16.54
CA HIS A 314 -9.98 2.30 -16.97
C HIS A 314 -9.93 3.47 -15.97
N GLU A 315 -8.98 3.42 -15.04
CA GLU A 315 -8.92 4.39 -13.95
C GLU A 315 -8.40 5.75 -14.42
N GLU A 316 -7.30 5.74 -15.17
CA GLU A 316 -6.63 6.94 -15.64
C GLU A 316 -5.66 6.64 -16.77
N THR A 317 -5.13 7.70 -17.38
CA THR A 317 -4.02 7.62 -18.33
C THR A 317 -2.92 8.57 -17.87
N PHE A 318 -1.73 8.03 -17.58
CA PHE A 318 -0.57 8.85 -17.29
C PHE A 318 -0.01 9.47 -18.55
N LYS A 319 0.24 10.78 -18.55
CA LYS A 319 0.92 11.48 -19.63
C LYS A 319 2.36 10.96 -19.80
N LYS A 320 3.05 10.80 -18.68
CA LYS A 320 4.43 10.31 -18.61
C LYS A 320 4.59 9.38 -17.41
N MET A 321 5.39 8.34 -17.54
CA MET A 321 5.70 7.40 -16.47
C MET A 321 7.14 6.94 -16.60
N CYS A 322 7.93 7.03 -15.53
CA CYS A 322 9.22 6.36 -15.42
C CYS A 322 9.11 5.23 -14.42
N LEU A 323 9.19 4.00 -14.91
CA LEU A 323 9.15 2.77 -14.14
C LEU A 323 10.59 2.31 -13.90
N VAL A 324 11.03 2.37 -12.64
CA VAL A 324 12.39 1.94 -12.24
C VAL A 324 12.44 0.44 -11.96
N ASN A 325 11.41 -0.07 -11.28
CA ASN A 325 11.23 -1.50 -11.00
C ASN A 325 9.77 -1.76 -10.58
N ASP A 326 9.45 -2.99 -10.21
CA ASP A 326 8.11 -3.46 -9.80
C ASP A 326 7.48 -2.71 -8.62
N ALA A 327 8.29 -2.00 -7.82
CA ALA A 327 7.85 -1.28 -6.62
C ALA A 327 8.07 0.24 -6.68
N VAL A 328 8.80 0.74 -7.69
CA VAL A 328 9.24 2.14 -7.74
C VAL A 328 8.96 2.74 -9.12
N TYR A 329 8.07 3.72 -9.16
CA TYR A 329 7.84 4.54 -10.34
C TYR A 329 7.40 5.96 -9.96
N ILE A 330 7.54 6.87 -10.90
CA ILE A 330 6.98 8.22 -10.86
C ILE A 330 6.20 8.45 -12.15
N ALA A 331 4.99 8.98 -12.03
CA ALA A 331 4.12 9.23 -13.19
C ALA A 331 3.43 10.60 -13.09
N LYS A 332 3.04 11.15 -14.21
CA LYS A 332 2.28 12.40 -14.32
C LYS A 332 0.88 12.07 -14.85
N ASP A 333 -0.15 12.36 -14.07
CA ASP A 333 -1.53 12.07 -14.46
C ASP A 333 -2.08 13.05 -15.53
N SER A 334 -3.31 12.81 -15.97
CA SER A 334 -3.99 13.65 -16.95
C SER A 334 -4.21 15.09 -16.49
N ASN A 335 -4.19 15.33 -15.16
CA ASN A 335 -4.36 16.64 -14.54
C ASN A 335 -3.03 17.34 -14.23
N ASP A 336 -1.92 16.84 -14.77
CA ASP A 336 -0.55 17.32 -14.51
C ASP A 336 -0.06 17.16 -13.08
N LYS A 337 -0.72 16.30 -12.29
CA LYS A 337 -0.29 15.96 -10.95
C LYS A 337 0.67 14.77 -10.99
N TRP A 338 1.73 14.86 -10.19
CA TRP A 338 2.69 13.75 -10.03
C TRP A 338 2.19 12.71 -9.04
N VAL A 339 2.36 11.46 -9.40
CA VAL A 339 2.04 10.27 -8.59
C VAL A 339 3.32 9.48 -8.39
N ALA A 340 3.81 9.43 -7.15
CA ALA A 340 5.01 8.71 -6.78
C ALA A 340 4.67 7.39 -6.07
N THR A 341 5.28 6.30 -6.50
CA THR A 341 5.24 5.00 -5.84
C THR A 341 6.66 4.58 -5.46
N GLY A 342 6.81 4.09 -4.24
CA GLY A 342 8.11 3.75 -3.66
C GLY A 342 8.78 4.94 -2.96
N THR A 343 9.57 4.61 -1.92
CA THR A 343 10.17 5.61 -1.01
C THR A 343 11.12 6.57 -1.69
N GLN A 344 11.75 6.15 -2.79
CA GLN A 344 12.73 6.97 -3.50
C GLN A 344 12.12 8.28 -4.04
N PHE A 345 10.93 8.20 -4.65
CA PHE A 345 10.26 9.37 -5.22
C PHE A 345 9.22 9.97 -4.30
N ALA A 346 8.69 9.18 -3.35
CA ALA A 346 7.68 9.62 -2.39
C ALA A 346 8.29 10.36 -1.17
N GLN A 347 9.62 10.35 -1.00
CA GLN A 347 10.27 11.13 0.06
C GLN A 347 9.98 12.63 -0.16
N PRO A 348 9.39 13.34 0.84
CA PRO A 348 8.82 14.67 0.61
C PRO A 348 9.77 15.71 0.03
N TYR A 349 11.03 15.72 0.49
CA TYR A 349 12.03 16.65 -0.03
C TYR A 349 12.33 16.39 -1.51
N VAL A 350 12.54 15.11 -1.89
CA VAL A 350 12.78 14.69 -3.28
C VAL A 350 11.57 15.02 -4.15
N TYR A 351 10.38 14.62 -3.70
CA TYR A 351 9.13 14.83 -4.44
C TYR A 351 8.88 16.31 -4.73
N LYS A 352 9.03 17.17 -3.72
CA LYS A 352 8.83 18.61 -3.87
C LYS A 352 9.94 19.26 -4.71
N THR A 353 11.18 18.82 -4.53
CA THR A 353 12.30 19.38 -5.30
C THR A 353 12.21 19.04 -6.77
N LEU A 354 11.89 17.80 -7.12
CA LEU A 354 11.93 17.34 -8.51
C LEU A 354 10.60 17.52 -9.24
N PHE A 355 9.48 17.29 -8.57
CA PHE A 355 8.19 17.10 -9.24
C PHE A 355 7.15 18.19 -8.91
N SER A 356 6.66 18.29 -7.68
CA SER A 356 5.56 19.22 -7.37
C SER A 356 6.00 20.68 -7.30
N LYS A 357 7.30 20.95 -7.10
CA LYS A 357 7.87 22.29 -6.98
C LYS A 357 7.27 23.13 -5.85
N GLU A 358 6.62 22.51 -4.88
CA GLU A 358 6.12 23.16 -3.68
C GLU A 358 7.27 23.60 -2.77
N ALA A 359 7.00 24.60 -1.94
CA ALA A 359 7.98 25.08 -0.95
C ALA A 359 8.39 23.97 0.03
N ILE A 360 9.69 23.82 0.24
CA ILE A 360 10.24 22.90 1.22
C ILE A 360 10.00 23.45 2.62
N MET A 361 9.37 22.67 3.46
CA MET A 361 9.12 22.97 4.86
C MET A 361 10.02 22.13 5.75
N PHE A 362 10.21 22.53 7.01
CA PHE A 362 11.01 21.76 7.98
C PHE A 362 10.58 20.29 8.06
N LYS A 363 9.27 20.02 8.08
CA LYS A 363 8.74 18.66 8.13
C LYS A 363 9.17 17.75 6.94
N ASP A 364 9.48 18.36 5.81
CA ASP A 364 9.93 17.64 4.62
C ASP A 364 11.40 17.16 4.76
N MET A 365 12.10 17.73 5.73
CA MET A 365 13.46 17.37 6.14
C MET A 365 13.48 16.54 7.44
N CYS A 366 12.37 15.91 7.76
CA CYS A 366 12.24 14.98 8.89
C CYS A 366 11.86 13.60 8.40
N GLU A 367 12.47 12.57 8.96
CA GLU A 367 12.20 11.19 8.59
C GLU A 367 11.78 10.37 9.80
N THR A 368 10.66 9.66 9.69
CA THR A 368 10.25 8.68 10.70
C THR A 368 11.14 7.45 10.59
N LYS A 369 11.82 7.09 11.66
CA LYS A 369 12.57 5.85 11.79
C LYS A 369 11.92 4.97 12.84
N SER A 370 11.84 3.68 12.57
CA SER A 370 11.25 2.72 13.50
C SER A 370 11.96 1.37 13.44
N VAL A 371 12.03 0.73 14.59
CA VAL A 371 12.62 -0.62 14.76
C VAL A 371 11.73 -1.46 15.69
N THR A 372 11.88 -2.76 15.62
CA THR A 372 11.15 -3.69 16.51
C THR A 372 11.75 -3.77 17.92
N THR A 373 13.02 -3.40 18.08
CA THR A 373 13.76 -3.44 19.34
C THR A 373 13.85 -2.04 19.95
N SER A 374 15.04 -1.46 19.99
CA SER A 374 15.29 -0.13 20.55
C SER A 374 16.29 0.61 19.68
N MET A 375 16.13 1.92 19.55
CA MET A 375 17.07 2.82 18.88
C MET A 375 17.85 3.62 19.90
N TYR A 376 19.07 3.95 19.50
CA TYR A 376 20.01 4.77 20.26
C TYR A 376 20.72 5.73 19.32
N LEU A 377 20.99 6.92 19.80
CA LEU A 377 21.96 7.84 19.19
C LEU A 377 23.31 7.64 19.86
N ASP A 378 24.32 7.25 19.11
CA ASP A 378 25.69 7.26 19.58
C ASP A 378 26.28 8.65 19.38
N MET A 379 26.39 9.37 20.46
CA MET A 379 26.81 10.79 20.47
C MET A 379 28.32 10.95 20.35
N ASN A 380 29.11 9.87 20.44
CA ASN A 380 30.55 9.96 20.28
C ASN A 380 30.92 10.45 18.86
N GLU A 381 31.55 11.62 18.78
CA GLU A 381 31.97 12.23 17.51
C GLU A 381 33.33 11.70 17.00
N ASN A 382 34.13 11.11 17.88
CA ASN A 382 35.51 10.78 17.58
C ASN A 382 35.68 9.38 16.94
N LEU A 383 34.61 8.62 16.74
CA LEU A 383 34.62 7.26 16.16
C LEU A 383 35.63 6.31 16.83
N GLY A 384 36.04 6.59 18.08
CA GLY A 384 36.88 5.72 18.90
C GLY A 384 36.11 4.57 19.52
N ASP A 385 36.77 3.77 20.34
CA ASP A 385 36.19 2.61 21.02
C ASP A 385 35.18 2.96 22.13
N GLU A 386 35.12 4.24 22.53
CA GLU A 386 34.16 4.73 23.52
C GLU A 386 32.87 5.17 22.84
N HIS A 387 31.77 4.52 23.18
CA HIS A 387 30.43 4.82 22.71
C HIS A 387 29.66 5.59 23.76
N ASP A 388 28.85 6.57 23.31
CA ASP A 388 27.92 7.34 24.14
C ASP A 388 26.49 7.14 23.64
N TYR A 389 25.84 6.07 24.12
CA TYR A 389 24.53 5.63 23.66
C TYR A 389 23.40 6.32 24.40
N HIS A 390 22.65 7.17 23.73
CA HIS A 390 21.43 7.79 24.22
C HIS A 390 20.22 7.04 23.66
N PHE A 391 19.36 6.52 24.54
CA PHE A 391 18.12 5.86 24.15
C PHE A 391 17.16 6.86 23.52
N VAL A 392 16.57 6.52 22.36
CA VAL A 392 15.59 7.35 21.61
C VAL A 392 14.32 6.60 21.22
N GLY A 393 14.05 5.46 21.87
CA GLY A 393 12.81 4.73 21.71
C GLY A 393 12.81 3.69 20.58
N ARG A 394 11.61 3.25 20.20
CA ARG A 394 11.40 2.30 19.08
C ARG A 394 10.96 3.00 17.80
N VAL A 395 10.39 4.18 17.94
CA VAL A 395 9.94 5.05 16.86
C VAL A 395 10.42 6.46 17.16
N GLY A 396 10.78 7.24 16.16
CA GLY A 396 11.15 8.65 16.34
C GLY A 396 11.15 9.39 15.01
N LEU A 397 11.06 10.70 15.07
CA LEU A 397 11.18 11.60 13.93
C LEU A 397 12.53 12.31 14.00
N PHE A 398 13.36 12.11 13.00
CA PHE A 398 14.75 12.54 13.01
C PHE A 398 15.08 13.42 11.80
N CYS A 399 16.02 14.33 11.99
CA CYS A 399 16.66 15.10 10.92
C CYS A 399 18.13 14.72 10.81
N PRO A 400 18.71 14.61 9.60
CA PRO A 400 20.15 14.52 9.45
C PRO A 400 20.79 15.85 9.85
N ILE A 401 21.84 15.80 10.66
CA ILE A 401 22.57 16.97 11.20
C ILE A 401 24.03 16.91 10.82
N GLN A 402 24.61 18.07 10.49
CA GLN A 402 26.02 18.18 10.18
C GLN A 402 26.90 17.71 11.35
N SER A 403 28.01 17.05 11.04
CA SER A 403 28.99 16.63 12.04
C SER A 403 29.47 17.82 12.87
N GLY A 404 29.69 17.61 14.17
CA GLY A 404 30.08 18.65 15.10
C GLY A 404 28.91 19.54 15.59
N CYS A 405 27.68 19.28 15.16
CA CYS A 405 26.51 20.08 15.57
C CYS A 405 25.61 19.35 16.58
N GLY A 406 26.09 18.27 17.20
CA GLY A 406 25.44 17.58 18.33
C GLY A 406 24.43 16.53 17.94
N GLY A 407 24.53 15.96 16.75
CA GLY A 407 23.80 14.74 16.38
C GLY A 407 24.57 13.47 16.67
N GLY A 408 23.91 12.31 16.62
CA GLY A 408 24.50 10.98 16.84
C GLY A 408 24.33 10.02 15.67
N LEU A 409 25.07 8.92 15.68
CA LEU A 409 24.80 7.83 14.77
C LEU A 409 23.54 7.11 15.23
N LEU A 410 22.53 6.99 14.38
CA LEU A 410 21.28 6.34 14.73
C LEU A 410 21.40 4.83 14.54
N LEU A 411 21.40 4.11 15.67
CA LEU A 411 21.68 2.70 15.78
C LEU A 411 20.46 1.95 16.36
N ARG A 412 20.23 0.73 15.88
CA ARG A 412 19.32 -0.24 16.50
C ARG A 412 20.11 -1.24 17.34
N LYS A 413 19.64 -1.52 18.53
CA LYS A 413 20.17 -2.60 19.36
C LYS A 413 19.45 -3.90 19.05
N LYS A 414 20.19 -4.96 18.76
CA LYS A 414 19.69 -6.33 18.68
C LYS A 414 20.64 -7.22 19.47
N GLU A 415 20.15 -7.80 20.57
CA GLU A 415 20.99 -8.48 21.55
C GLU A 415 22.06 -7.49 22.06
N ASP A 416 23.34 -7.84 22.02
CA ASP A 416 24.44 -6.97 22.42
C ASP A 416 25.09 -6.20 21.25
N LYS A 417 24.46 -6.20 20.06
CA LYS A 417 25.02 -5.55 18.87
C LYS A 417 24.24 -4.30 18.49
N TYR A 418 24.98 -3.26 18.13
CA TYR A 418 24.46 -2.02 17.61
C TYR A 418 24.74 -1.94 16.10
N ASN A 419 23.70 -1.71 15.31
CA ASN A 419 23.79 -1.60 13.85
C ASN A 419 23.05 -0.35 13.39
N ALA A 420 23.55 0.31 12.35
CA ALA A 420 22.87 1.46 11.78
C ALA A 420 21.41 1.13 11.41
N VAL A 421 20.50 2.02 11.74
CA VAL A 421 19.11 1.93 11.27
C VAL A 421 19.11 2.08 9.75
N THR A 422 18.20 1.40 9.08
CA THR A 422 18.12 1.42 7.62
C THR A 422 18.00 2.84 7.07
N GLY A 423 18.86 3.18 6.11
CA GLY A 423 18.89 4.50 5.48
C GLY A 423 19.54 5.61 6.32
N THR A 424 20.25 5.28 7.42
CA THR A 424 20.90 6.31 8.26
C THR A 424 22.41 6.26 8.23
N LYS A 425 22.98 5.22 7.63
CA LYS A 425 24.43 4.98 7.61
C LYS A 425 25.18 6.13 6.91
N GLY A 426 26.25 6.60 7.54
CA GLY A 426 27.11 7.66 6.99
C GLY A 426 26.68 9.09 7.33
N TYR A 427 25.56 9.25 8.07
CA TYR A 427 25.05 10.55 8.52
C TYR A 427 24.83 10.54 10.03
N ARG A 428 24.88 11.75 10.62
CA ARG A 428 24.50 11.95 12.02
C ARG A 428 23.06 12.45 12.07
N TRP A 429 22.34 12.07 13.11
CA TRP A 429 20.90 12.34 13.24
C TRP A 429 20.59 12.99 14.58
N MET A 430 19.54 13.77 14.60
CA MET A 430 19.00 14.38 15.81
C MET A 430 17.48 14.30 15.76
N GLU A 431 16.85 14.12 16.91
CA GLU A 431 15.38 14.16 17.00
C GLU A 431 14.84 15.53 16.56
N SER A 432 13.77 15.52 15.76
CA SER A 432 13.23 16.74 15.15
C SER A 432 12.78 17.79 16.19
N GLU A 433 12.25 17.36 17.32
CA GLU A 433 11.92 18.24 18.44
C GLU A 433 13.15 18.95 19.00
N MET A 434 14.24 18.22 19.19
CA MET A 434 15.50 18.77 19.64
C MET A 434 16.10 19.78 18.66
N VAL A 435 15.97 19.48 17.34
CA VAL A 435 16.42 20.42 16.29
C VAL A 435 15.68 21.75 16.43
N LYS A 436 14.36 21.74 16.61
CA LYS A 436 13.54 22.96 16.81
C LYS A 436 13.86 23.67 18.14
N THR A 437 13.83 22.91 19.23
CA THR A 437 14.02 23.47 20.59
C THR A 437 15.37 24.17 20.73
N LEU A 438 16.42 23.62 20.08
CA LEU A 438 17.77 24.17 20.12
C LEU A 438 18.06 25.17 18.99
N GLY A 439 17.08 25.45 18.10
CA GLY A 439 17.27 26.36 16.96
C GLY A 439 18.33 25.89 15.98
N LYS A 440 18.39 24.57 15.75
CA LYS A 440 19.43 23.92 14.93
C LYS A 440 19.02 23.65 13.49
N GLU A 441 17.89 24.16 13.00
CA GLU A 441 17.38 23.95 11.64
C GLU A 441 18.42 24.32 10.57
N LYS A 442 19.23 25.35 10.82
CA LYS A 442 20.31 25.78 9.91
C LYS A 442 21.48 24.79 9.79
N TYR A 443 21.57 23.82 10.72
CA TYR A 443 22.60 22.81 10.73
C TYR A 443 22.12 21.46 10.18
N ILE A 444 20.93 21.41 9.58
CA ILE A 444 20.46 20.21 8.86
C ILE A 444 21.48 19.90 7.76
N ASP A 445 21.84 18.62 7.68
CA ASP A 445 22.80 18.18 6.66
C ASP A 445 22.14 18.09 5.28
N MET A 446 22.22 19.20 4.54
CA MET A 446 21.66 19.31 3.19
C MET A 446 22.38 18.41 2.17
N LYS A 447 23.57 17.88 2.51
CA LYS A 447 24.23 16.88 1.64
C LYS A 447 23.39 15.62 1.53
N TYR A 448 22.79 15.17 2.64
CA TYR A 448 21.89 14.01 2.64
C TYR A 448 20.77 14.15 1.59
N TYR A 449 20.09 15.28 1.59
CA TYR A 449 18.97 15.51 0.65
C TYR A 449 19.44 15.70 -0.78
N LYS A 450 20.60 16.35 -0.99
CA LYS A 450 21.21 16.45 -2.33
C LYS A 450 21.55 15.07 -2.88
N ASP A 451 22.08 14.17 -2.06
CA ASP A 451 22.42 12.81 -2.46
C ASP A 451 21.16 12.01 -2.82
N LEU A 452 20.04 12.18 -2.07
CA LEU A 452 18.75 11.59 -2.42
C LEU A 452 18.20 12.13 -3.75
N VAL A 453 18.23 13.43 -3.95
CA VAL A 453 17.76 14.08 -5.20
C VAL A 453 18.58 13.61 -6.39
N ASN A 454 19.92 13.62 -6.28
CA ASN A 454 20.80 13.16 -7.35
C ASN A 454 20.55 11.68 -7.67
N SER A 455 20.41 10.84 -6.65
CA SER A 455 20.07 9.41 -6.86
C SER A 455 18.73 9.22 -7.59
N ALA A 456 17.74 10.06 -7.31
CA ALA A 456 16.46 10.02 -8.01
C ALA A 456 16.59 10.45 -9.48
N ILE A 457 17.35 11.52 -9.76
CA ILE A 457 17.66 11.98 -11.12
C ILE A 457 18.40 10.89 -11.89
N ASP A 458 19.46 10.32 -11.30
CA ASP A 458 20.27 9.27 -11.92
C ASP A 458 19.43 8.04 -12.28
N ASN A 459 18.47 7.67 -11.43
CA ASN A 459 17.61 6.52 -11.71
C ASN A 459 16.61 6.77 -12.84
N ILE A 460 16.08 7.98 -12.96
CA ILE A 460 15.23 8.36 -14.09
C ILE A 460 16.06 8.45 -15.38
N SER A 461 17.25 9.06 -15.30
CA SER A 461 18.14 9.28 -16.44
C SER A 461 18.67 7.98 -17.07
N LYS A 462 18.57 6.84 -16.38
CA LYS A 462 18.85 5.51 -16.97
C LYS A 462 17.89 5.12 -18.10
N PHE A 463 16.70 5.71 -18.11
CA PHE A 463 15.61 5.32 -19.01
C PHE A 463 15.25 6.41 -20.02
N GLY A 464 15.82 7.62 -19.90
CA GLY A 464 15.56 8.71 -20.83
C GLY A 464 16.02 10.07 -20.29
N ASP A 465 15.72 11.13 -21.01
CA ASP A 465 16.08 12.50 -20.63
C ASP A 465 15.26 12.98 -19.44
N PHE A 466 15.94 13.33 -18.36
CA PHE A 466 15.30 13.78 -17.13
C PHE A 466 14.60 15.13 -17.29
N GLU A 467 15.21 16.09 -18.00
CA GLU A 467 14.66 17.43 -18.16
C GLU A 467 13.36 17.38 -18.97
N TRP A 468 13.35 16.61 -20.05
CA TRP A 468 12.12 16.35 -20.79
C TRP A 468 11.07 15.67 -19.91
N PHE A 469 11.47 14.69 -19.11
CA PHE A 469 10.51 13.95 -18.28
C PHE A 469 9.80 14.86 -17.28
N VAL A 470 10.51 15.78 -16.63
CA VAL A 470 9.93 16.71 -15.64
C VAL A 470 9.31 17.97 -16.28
N SER A 471 9.58 18.26 -17.56
CA SER A 471 9.03 19.41 -18.26
C SER A 471 7.51 19.34 -18.43
N ASN A 472 6.90 20.48 -18.77
CA ASN A 472 5.50 20.57 -19.16
C ASN A 472 5.32 20.44 -20.69
N ASP A 473 6.41 20.14 -21.41
CA ASP A 473 6.36 20.02 -22.87
C ASP A 473 5.37 18.92 -23.27
N LYS A 474 4.68 19.18 -24.38
CA LYS A 474 3.76 18.19 -24.94
C LYS A 474 4.52 16.91 -25.25
N VAL A 475 3.90 15.80 -24.93
CA VAL A 475 4.38 14.49 -25.37
C VAL A 475 4.58 14.55 -26.88
N PRO A 476 5.76 14.28 -27.43
CA PRO A 476 5.95 14.15 -28.87
C PRO A 476 4.96 13.14 -29.45
N ASN A 477 4.49 13.34 -30.67
CA ASN A 477 3.69 12.32 -31.34
C ASN A 477 4.56 11.06 -31.50
N PHE A 478 4.13 9.96 -30.86
CA PHE A 478 4.87 8.69 -30.92
C PHE A 478 4.62 7.99 -32.23
N CYS A 479 5.69 7.46 -32.83
CA CYS A 479 5.56 6.42 -33.84
C CYS A 479 4.99 5.16 -33.21
N SER A 480 3.88 4.63 -33.70
CA SER A 480 3.46 3.27 -33.36
C SER A 480 4.45 2.29 -34.00
N LYS A 481 4.62 1.10 -33.40
CA LYS A 481 5.48 0.05 -34.00
C LYS A 481 5.18 -0.24 -35.47
N ASN A 482 3.95 0.02 -35.92
CA ASN A 482 3.50 -0.21 -37.30
C ASN A 482 3.76 0.98 -38.24
N GLU A 483 4.16 2.14 -37.73
CA GLU A 483 4.37 3.39 -38.50
C GLU A 483 5.86 3.76 -38.67
N VAL A 484 6.78 2.93 -38.16
CA VAL A 484 8.24 3.18 -38.24
C VAL A 484 8.71 3.34 -39.69
N ALA A 485 8.03 2.69 -40.64
CA ALA A 485 8.38 2.79 -42.08
C ALA A 485 7.96 4.12 -42.72
N ASP A 486 7.00 4.84 -42.13
CA ASP A 486 6.42 6.08 -42.68
C ASP A 486 6.76 7.34 -41.87
N CYS A 487 7.63 7.23 -40.85
CA CYS A 487 8.02 8.34 -40.00
C CYS A 487 9.01 9.28 -40.72
N LEU A 488 8.48 10.31 -41.38
CA LEU A 488 9.26 11.33 -42.10
C LEU A 488 10.17 12.16 -41.18
N ASP A 489 9.82 12.29 -39.90
CA ASP A 489 10.63 13.03 -38.93
C ASP A 489 11.88 12.26 -38.48
N CYS A 490 11.96 10.95 -38.73
CA CYS A 490 13.10 10.12 -38.40
C CYS A 490 14.19 10.12 -39.48
N ASP A 491 13.90 10.59 -40.69
CA ASP A 491 14.86 10.59 -41.82
C ASP A 491 16.13 11.40 -41.58
N SER A 492 16.12 12.38 -40.69
CA SER A 492 17.30 13.18 -40.30
C SER A 492 18.19 12.53 -39.24
N TRP A 493 17.74 11.39 -38.64
CA TRP A 493 18.37 10.79 -37.46
C TRP A 493 18.92 9.38 -37.70
N ILE A 494 18.77 8.86 -38.91
CA ILE A 494 18.91 7.45 -39.27
C ILE A 494 20.38 7.01 -39.44
N ASN A 495 21.23 7.18 -38.54
CA ASN A 495 22.55 6.54 -38.72
C ASN A 495 23.11 5.81 -37.48
N THR A 496 22.28 5.41 -36.52
CA THR A 496 22.76 4.52 -35.47
C THR A 496 21.77 3.36 -35.23
N GLU A 497 22.28 2.14 -35.22
CA GLU A 497 21.53 0.91 -34.83
C GLU A 497 20.77 1.09 -33.49
N HIS A 498 21.29 1.95 -32.64
CA HIS A 498 20.74 2.25 -31.35
C HIS A 498 19.39 2.99 -31.44
N HIS A 499 19.25 3.92 -32.37
CA HIS A 499 18.01 4.67 -32.57
C HIS A 499 16.89 3.80 -33.15
N ALA A 500 17.21 2.95 -34.11
CA ALA A 500 16.27 1.99 -34.68
C ALA A 500 15.74 1.00 -33.62
N ASN A 501 16.60 0.55 -32.70
CA ASN A 501 16.22 -0.33 -31.60
C ASN A 501 15.33 0.38 -30.56
N LEU A 502 15.61 1.67 -30.26
CA LEU A 502 14.77 2.46 -29.35
C LEU A 502 13.37 2.68 -29.95
N CYS A 503 13.29 3.00 -31.23
CA CYS A 503 12.02 3.16 -31.92
C CYS A 503 11.20 1.85 -31.96
N LEU A 504 11.85 0.73 -32.23
CA LEU A 504 11.24 -0.61 -32.24
C LEU A 504 10.75 -1.06 -30.86
N LEU A 505 11.38 -0.56 -29.80
CA LEU A 505 11.00 -0.85 -28.40
C LEU A 505 9.93 0.12 -27.87
N GLY A 506 9.51 1.13 -28.67
CA GLY A 506 8.52 2.11 -28.24
C GLY A 506 9.08 3.21 -27.34
N TYR A 507 10.41 3.39 -27.32
CA TYR A 507 11.07 4.52 -26.68
C TYR A 507 11.03 5.75 -27.57
N ASP A 508 10.96 6.92 -26.93
CA ASP A 508 10.89 8.21 -27.62
C ASP A 508 12.07 8.46 -28.56
N CYS A 509 11.79 8.98 -29.76
CA CYS A 509 12.79 9.65 -30.57
C CYS A 509 13.17 10.99 -29.90
N ILE A 510 14.03 10.99 -28.91
CA ILE A 510 14.56 12.20 -28.31
C ILE A 510 15.77 12.64 -29.14
N PRO A 511 15.83 13.90 -29.63
CA PRO A 511 17.04 14.45 -30.20
C PRO A 511 18.14 14.51 -29.14
N PHE A 512 19.29 13.95 -29.42
CA PHE A 512 20.52 14.16 -28.64
C PHE A 512 21.03 15.57 -28.79
#